data_fa913cd11856ab18e8f807083c29efc7
#
_entry.id   fa913cd11856ab18e8f807083c29efc7
#
_cell.length_a   1.000
_cell.length_b   1.000
_cell.length_c   1.000
_cell.angle_alpha   90.00
_cell.angle_beta   90.00
_cell.angle_gamma   90.00
#
_symmetry.space_group_name_H-M   'P 1'
#
loop_
_entity.id
_entity.type
_entity.pdbx_description
1 polymer ?
#
loop_
_entity_poly.entity_id
_entity_poly.type
_entity_poly.pdbx_seq_one_letter_code
_entity_poly.pdbx_strand_id
1 'polypeptide(L)'
;VAASSVNRQPSSDAPDHSAPTPVPYRSTEMSLQLSVRTKFAQGLLTHHDSPGKDSLWFGYTQKSYWQLFNPGISRPFRTTDHEPEVIYVYPTDAQLPWGWRWRYSGVGIVHQSNGQSLPLSRSWNRAYLMTGMELGDRWSVNARLWKRLPEGAASDDNPGINDSMGRGELSAFWNMDKDNTLGLTLRSSLSSSRRGSARLEWLQTLGTGLGGGKSNLRLHTQLFSGYGDSMVDFNRKRTVFSVGLSLVDF
;
A
#
# COMPACT_ATOMS: atom_id res chain seq x y z
N VAL A 1 6.86 -5.23 -14.44
CA VAL A 1 5.91 -5.01 -15.54
C VAL A 1 4.53 -5.43 -15.07
N ALA A 2 3.52 -4.63 -15.31
CA ALA A 2 2.13 -4.89 -14.97
C ALA A 2 1.27 -4.89 -16.24
N ALA A 3 0.33 -5.82 -16.32
CA ALA A 3 -0.69 -5.89 -17.36
C ALA A 3 -2.07 -5.76 -16.73
N SER A 4 -2.90 -4.85 -17.25
CA SER A 4 -4.20 -4.55 -16.66
C SER A 4 -5.18 -3.91 -17.66
N SER A 5 -6.45 -3.84 -17.26
CA SER A 5 -7.42 -2.95 -17.90
C SER A 5 -7.15 -1.50 -17.46
N VAL A 6 -6.39 -0.74 -18.24
CA VAL A 6 -6.07 0.65 -17.92
C VAL A 6 -7.29 1.55 -18.13
N ASN A 7 -7.52 2.44 -17.17
CA ASN A 7 -8.52 3.50 -17.30
C ASN A 7 -7.97 4.62 -18.18
N ARG A 8 -8.58 4.83 -19.32
CA ARG A 8 -8.19 5.88 -20.27
C ARG A 8 -8.84 7.23 -19.97
N GLN A 9 -9.90 7.23 -19.18
CA GLN A 9 -10.65 8.45 -18.86
C GLN A 9 -11.01 8.44 -17.36
N PRO A 10 -10.05 8.73 -16.46
CA PRO A 10 -10.30 8.79 -15.03
C PRO A 10 -11.33 9.85 -14.67
N SER A 11 -12.17 9.55 -13.68
CA SER A 11 -13.24 10.44 -13.22
C SER A 11 -13.35 10.46 -11.69
N SER A 12 -13.94 11.53 -11.18
CA SER A 12 -14.38 11.68 -9.79
C SER A 12 -15.71 12.40 -9.77
N ASP A 13 -16.48 12.23 -8.71
CA ASP A 13 -17.76 12.94 -8.50
C ASP A 13 -17.54 14.39 -8.07
N ALA A 14 -16.29 14.81 -7.80
CA ALA A 14 -15.95 16.21 -7.55
C ALA A 14 -16.07 17.04 -8.85
N PRO A 15 -16.54 18.30 -8.77
CA PRO A 15 -16.57 19.20 -9.92
C PRO A 15 -15.17 19.35 -10.55
N ASP A 16 -15.12 19.36 -11.88
CA ASP A 16 -13.88 19.53 -12.68
C ASP A 16 -12.79 18.44 -12.45
N HIS A 17 -13.13 17.31 -11.85
CA HIS A 17 -12.20 16.22 -11.54
C HIS A 17 -12.36 15.00 -12.44
N SER A 18 -12.85 15.18 -13.66
CA SER A 18 -12.97 14.10 -14.65
C SER A 18 -12.23 14.45 -15.93
N ALA A 19 -11.45 13.51 -16.46
CA ALA A 19 -10.72 13.70 -17.70
C ALA A 19 -11.71 14.00 -18.85
N PRO A 20 -11.55 15.11 -19.59
CA PRO A 20 -12.51 15.51 -20.63
C PRO A 20 -12.49 14.57 -21.82
N THR A 21 -11.36 13.95 -22.11
CA THR A 21 -11.17 13.04 -23.24
C THR A 21 -10.35 11.82 -22.83
N PRO A 22 -10.55 10.67 -23.48
CA PRO A 22 -9.73 9.49 -23.24
C PRO A 22 -8.26 9.72 -23.66
N VAL A 23 -7.33 9.32 -22.81
CA VAL A 23 -5.90 9.27 -23.12
C VAL A 23 -5.54 7.87 -23.65
N PRO A 24 -4.77 7.74 -24.74
CA PRO A 24 -4.47 6.44 -25.35
C PRO A 24 -3.43 5.62 -24.57
N TYR A 25 -3.68 5.37 -23.29
CA TYR A 25 -2.86 4.50 -22.46
C TYR A 25 -2.90 3.06 -22.93
N ARG A 26 -1.76 2.39 -22.85
CA ARG A 26 -1.64 0.93 -23.08
C ARG A 26 -1.97 0.14 -21.83
N SER A 27 -2.43 -1.10 -22.02
CA SER A 27 -2.74 -2.04 -20.93
C SER A 27 -1.50 -2.56 -20.21
N THR A 28 -0.31 -2.44 -20.81
CA THR A 28 0.95 -2.84 -20.20
C THR A 28 1.70 -1.59 -19.75
N GLU A 29 2.06 -1.54 -18.48
CA GLU A 29 2.81 -0.44 -17.88
C GLU A 29 3.87 -0.96 -16.91
N MET A 30 4.84 -0.13 -16.57
CA MET A 30 5.80 -0.40 -15.51
C MET A 30 5.28 0.21 -14.21
N SER A 31 5.25 -0.59 -13.13
CA SER A 31 4.95 -0.11 -11.78
C SER A 31 6.22 -0.06 -10.97
N LEU A 32 6.45 1.05 -10.28
CA LEU A 32 7.57 1.29 -9.40
C LEU A 32 7.03 1.63 -8.01
N GLN A 33 7.54 0.98 -6.97
CA GLN A 33 7.22 1.34 -5.60
C GLN A 33 8.49 1.54 -4.79
N LEU A 34 8.55 2.65 -4.06
CA LEU A 34 9.57 2.95 -3.07
C LEU A 34 8.89 3.19 -1.73
N SER A 35 9.33 2.51 -0.69
CA SER A 35 8.89 2.75 0.68
C SER A 35 10.09 2.89 1.59
N VAL A 36 10.13 3.96 2.36
CA VAL A 36 11.18 4.23 3.34
C VAL A 36 10.55 4.58 4.68
N ARG A 37 11.20 4.15 5.76
CA ARG A 37 10.81 4.50 7.13
C ARG A 37 12.02 4.86 7.95
N THR A 38 11.88 5.87 8.80
CA THR A 38 12.92 6.26 9.76
C THR A 38 12.32 6.43 11.14
N LYS A 39 13.00 5.86 12.14
CA LYS A 39 12.66 6.06 13.54
C LYS A 39 13.31 7.35 13.99
N PHE A 40 12.55 8.31 14.50
CA PHE A 40 13.09 9.59 14.96
C PHE A 40 12.93 9.81 16.47
N ALA A 41 12.16 8.97 17.18
CA ALA A 41 12.10 8.96 18.62
C ALA A 41 11.73 7.57 19.15
N GLN A 42 12.14 7.28 20.39
CA GLN A 42 11.76 6.07 21.12
C GLN A 42 11.71 6.31 22.62
N GLY A 43 10.94 5.48 23.34
CA GLY A 43 10.85 5.56 24.80
C GLY A 43 10.10 6.81 25.27
N LEU A 44 9.05 7.23 24.54
CA LEU A 44 8.27 8.43 24.87
C LEU A 44 7.30 8.16 26.02
N LEU A 45 6.67 6.99 26.05
CA LEU A 45 5.68 6.59 27.05
C LEU A 45 6.09 5.33 27.83
N THR A 46 7.03 4.55 27.32
CA THR A 46 7.53 3.34 28.02
C THR A 46 8.60 3.71 29.04
N HIS A 47 8.54 3.06 30.21
CA HIS A 47 9.54 3.26 31.27
C HIS A 47 10.93 2.77 30.83
N HIS A 48 11.97 3.29 31.50
CA HIS A 48 13.38 2.96 31.18
C HIS A 48 13.63 1.44 31.21
N ASP A 49 13.02 0.72 32.13
CA ASP A 49 13.20 -0.72 32.36
C ASP A 49 12.23 -1.60 31.53
N SER A 50 11.39 -1.02 30.67
CA SER A 50 10.50 -1.79 29.84
C SER A 50 11.28 -2.63 28.82
N PRO A 51 10.94 -3.91 28.61
CA PRO A 51 11.65 -4.81 27.70
C PRO A 51 11.55 -4.37 26.23
N GLY A 52 10.52 -3.60 25.87
CA GLY A 52 10.37 -2.97 24.58
C GLY A 52 10.15 -1.47 24.72
N LYS A 53 10.66 -0.70 23.79
CA LYS A 53 10.47 0.75 23.73
C LYS A 53 9.43 1.10 22.67
N ASP A 54 8.51 1.97 23.04
CA ASP A 54 7.65 2.63 22.07
C ASP A 54 8.48 3.54 21.16
N SER A 55 7.99 3.81 20.00
CA SER A 55 8.74 4.52 18.98
C SER A 55 7.84 5.34 18.05
N LEU A 56 8.41 6.44 17.60
CA LEU A 56 7.80 7.35 16.65
C LEU A 56 8.57 7.30 15.33
N TRP A 57 7.83 7.11 14.23
CA TRP A 57 8.39 6.91 12.90
C TRP A 57 7.83 7.91 11.92
N PHE A 58 8.64 8.29 10.97
CA PHE A 58 8.21 8.89 9.71
C PHE A 58 8.29 7.81 8.62
N GLY A 59 7.24 7.68 7.85
CA GLY A 59 7.16 6.81 6.68
C GLY A 59 6.84 7.60 5.42
N TYR A 60 7.36 7.14 4.30
CA TYR A 60 7.01 7.65 2.99
C TYR A 60 6.94 6.50 2.00
N THR A 61 5.80 6.39 1.31
CA THR A 61 5.63 5.44 0.22
C THR A 61 5.28 6.22 -1.06
N GLN A 62 5.96 5.87 -2.14
CA GLN A 62 5.65 6.33 -3.48
C GLN A 62 5.34 5.14 -4.37
N LYS A 63 4.25 5.21 -5.13
CA LYS A 63 3.89 4.22 -6.14
C LYS A 63 3.62 4.90 -7.47
N SER A 64 4.41 4.58 -8.49
CA SER A 64 4.33 5.20 -9.80
C SER A 64 3.93 4.17 -10.86
N TYR A 65 3.10 4.60 -11.79
CA TYR A 65 2.67 3.82 -12.95
C TYR A 65 3.17 4.51 -14.19
N TRP A 66 4.07 3.85 -14.92
CA TRP A 66 4.81 4.42 -16.04
C TRP A 66 4.42 3.73 -17.35
N GLN A 67 3.96 4.50 -18.31
CA GLN A 67 3.63 4.07 -19.66
C GLN A 67 4.89 3.85 -20.52
N LEU A 68 5.92 3.21 -19.96
CA LEU A 68 7.23 2.98 -20.57
C LEU A 68 7.14 2.42 -21.99
N PHE A 69 6.17 1.55 -22.24
CA PHE A 69 5.97 0.86 -23.53
C PHE A 69 5.06 1.64 -24.49
N ASN A 70 4.78 2.91 -24.21
CA ASN A 70 3.87 3.74 -25.02
C ASN A 70 4.59 4.94 -25.66
N PRO A 71 5.36 4.74 -26.75
CA PRO A 71 6.08 5.83 -27.40
C PRO A 71 5.16 6.85 -28.06
N GLY A 72 3.94 6.48 -28.43
CA GLY A 72 2.97 7.36 -29.09
C GLY A 72 2.54 8.58 -28.26
N ILE A 73 2.70 8.50 -26.92
CA ILE A 73 2.44 9.63 -25.99
C ILE A 73 3.68 9.99 -25.18
N SER A 74 4.88 9.75 -25.72
CA SER A 74 6.17 10.11 -25.09
C SER A 74 6.45 9.43 -23.73
N ARG A 75 5.87 8.23 -23.49
CA ARG A 75 6.12 7.39 -22.30
C ARG A 75 5.93 8.13 -20.96
N PRO A 76 4.77 8.76 -20.68
CA PRO A 76 4.56 9.51 -19.45
C PRO A 76 4.36 8.58 -18.25
N PHE A 77 4.57 9.11 -17.03
CA PHE A 77 3.94 8.55 -15.85
C PHE A 77 2.44 8.83 -15.91
N ARG A 78 1.63 7.78 -15.80
CA ARG A 78 0.18 7.90 -15.78
C ARG A 78 -0.32 8.49 -14.46
N THR A 79 0.28 8.06 -13.37
CA THR A 79 0.07 8.62 -12.02
C THR A 79 1.25 8.24 -11.13
N THR A 80 1.51 9.07 -10.12
CA THR A 80 2.43 8.78 -9.03
C THR A 80 1.72 9.12 -7.73
N ASP A 81 1.46 8.12 -6.92
CA ASP A 81 0.81 8.28 -5.62
C ASP A 81 1.89 8.44 -4.55
N HIS A 82 1.75 9.45 -3.70
CA HIS A 82 2.64 9.79 -2.59
C HIS A 82 1.90 9.59 -1.27
N GLU A 83 2.53 8.92 -0.33
CA GLU A 83 1.92 8.60 0.97
C GLU A 83 2.91 8.86 2.12
N PRO A 84 3.12 10.12 2.54
CA PRO A 84 3.81 10.43 3.78
C PRO A 84 2.94 10.10 5.00
N GLU A 85 3.56 9.52 6.05
CA GLU A 85 2.88 9.14 7.28
C GLU A 85 3.75 9.36 8.53
N VAL A 86 3.09 9.61 9.65
CA VAL A 86 3.69 9.60 10.98
C VAL A 86 3.05 8.51 11.79
N ILE A 87 3.87 7.65 12.41
CA ILE A 87 3.43 6.42 13.06
C ILE A 87 3.98 6.35 14.47
N TYR A 88 3.12 6.20 15.46
CA TYR A 88 3.49 5.82 16.81
C TYR A 88 3.26 4.33 16.99
N VAL A 89 4.29 3.61 17.43
CA VAL A 89 4.25 2.16 17.65
C VAL A 89 4.52 1.85 19.12
N TYR A 90 3.62 1.09 19.74
CA TYR A 90 3.76 0.56 21.07
C TYR A 90 4.05 -0.96 21.01
N PRO A 91 5.15 -1.45 21.62
CA PRO A 91 5.45 -2.88 21.68
C PRO A 91 4.51 -3.55 22.66
N THR A 92 3.68 -4.47 22.18
CA THR A 92 2.77 -5.23 23.04
C THR A 92 3.44 -6.49 23.57
N ASP A 93 4.12 -7.21 22.69
CA ASP A 93 4.93 -8.42 22.95
C ASP A 93 4.25 -9.46 23.86
N ALA A 94 2.96 -9.70 23.66
CA ALA A 94 2.14 -10.59 24.45
C ALA A 94 2.01 -11.97 23.79
N GLN A 95 2.09 -13.04 24.60
CA GLN A 95 1.81 -14.39 24.13
C GLN A 95 0.30 -14.60 24.00
N LEU A 96 -0.10 -15.17 22.86
CA LEU A 96 -1.48 -15.54 22.55
C LEU A 96 -1.62 -17.07 22.47
N PRO A 97 -2.85 -17.62 22.51
CA PRO A 97 -3.08 -19.05 22.31
C PRO A 97 -2.46 -19.57 21.01
N TRP A 98 -2.15 -20.88 20.99
CA TRP A 98 -1.57 -21.62 19.85
C TRP A 98 -0.22 -21.11 19.37
N GLY A 99 0.55 -20.44 20.24
CA GLY A 99 1.91 -19.99 19.94
C GLY A 99 2.00 -18.67 19.18
N TRP A 100 0.90 -17.99 18.94
CA TRP A 100 0.91 -16.66 18.39
C TRP A 100 1.51 -15.66 19.37
N ARG A 101 2.13 -14.61 18.85
CA ARG A 101 2.72 -13.52 19.60
C ARG A 101 2.22 -12.19 19.05
N TRP A 102 1.57 -11.41 19.90
CA TRP A 102 1.14 -10.06 19.58
C TRP A 102 2.32 -9.12 19.71
N ARG A 103 2.83 -8.63 18.59
CA ARG A 103 4.09 -7.91 18.55
C ARG A 103 3.95 -6.43 18.85
N TYR A 104 2.94 -5.78 18.28
CA TYR A 104 2.77 -4.34 18.42
C TYR A 104 1.33 -3.90 18.17
N SER A 105 1.04 -2.72 18.71
CA SER A 105 -0.09 -1.88 18.33
C SER A 105 0.42 -0.50 17.97
N GLY A 106 -0.31 0.24 17.16
CA GLY A 106 0.12 1.57 16.75
C GLY A 106 -1.02 2.42 16.27
N VAL A 107 -0.73 3.71 16.20
CA VAL A 107 -1.61 4.74 15.63
C VAL A 107 -0.82 5.57 14.65
N GLY A 108 -1.47 6.07 13.62
CA GLY A 108 -0.80 6.93 12.66
C GLY A 108 -1.74 7.89 11.97
N ILE A 109 -1.13 8.87 11.36
CA ILE A 109 -1.79 9.79 10.44
C ILE A 109 -1.05 9.72 9.11
N VAL A 110 -1.81 9.75 8.03
CA VAL A 110 -1.28 9.62 6.68
C VAL A 110 -1.98 10.57 5.74
N HIS A 111 -1.19 11.28 4.94
CA HIS A 111 -1.64 11.99 3.76
C HIS A 111 -1.39 11.13 2.53
N GLN A 112 -2.31 11.08 1.59
CA GLN A 112 -2.08 10.44 0.31
C GLN A 112 -2.57 11.34 -0.82
N SER A 113 -1.73 11.55 -1.81
CA SER A 113 -2.05 12.38 -2.99
C SER A 113 -1.31 11.88 -4.22
N ASN A 114 -1.86 12.17 -5.40
CA ASN A 114 -1.20 11.84 -6.66
C ASN A 114 -0.39 13.00 -7.25
N GLY A 115 -0.31 14.14 -6.59
CA GLY A 115 0.48 15.29 -7.02
C GLY A 115 0.11 15.87 -8.39
N GLN A 116 -1.04 15.51 -8.94
CA GLN A 116 -1.50 16.00 -10.24
C GLN A 116 -2.36 17.26 -10.09
N SER A 117 -2.39 18.08 -11.14
CA SER A 117 -3.32 19.18 -11.26
C SER A 117 -4.70 18.70 -11.74
N LEU A 118 -5.69 19.59 -11.70
CA LEU A 118 -6.99 19.34 -12.31
C LEU A 118 -6.85 18.95 -13.79
N PRO A 119 -7.64 18.04 -14.28
CA PRO A 119 -8.78 17.36 -13.65
C PRO A 119 -8.42 16.04 -12.92
N LEU A 120 -7.14 15.72 -12.79
CA LEU A 120 -6.68 14.41 -12.28
C LEU A 120 -6.20 14.46 -10.83
N SER A 121 -6.26 15.62 -10.17
CA SER A 121 -5.93 15.77 -8.75
C SER A 121 -6.74 14.81 -7.89
N ARG A 122 -6.05 14.08 -6.99
CA ARG A 122 -6.65 13.22 -5.97
C ARG A 122 -5.84 13.33 -4.69
N SER A 123 -6.53 13.55 -3.57
CA SER A 123 -5.89 13.57 -2.25
C SER A 123 -6.87 13.18 -1.14
N TRP A 124 -6.37 12.66 -0.05
CA TRP A 124 -7.12 12.44 1.17
C TRP A 124 -6.21 12.24 2.38
N ASN A 125 -6.78 12.49 3.55
CA ASN A 125 -6.11 12.34 4.83
C ASN A 125 -6.82 11.29 5.68
N ARG A 126 -6.05 10.48 6.43
CA ARG A 126 -6.57 9.41 7.28
C ARG A 126 -5.85 9.39 8.62
N ALA A 127 -6.57 9.06 9.67
CA ALA A 127 -6.02 8.56 10.92
C ALA A 127 -6.30 7.06 11.01
N TYR A 128 -5.37 6.27 11.53
CA TYR A 128 -5.51 4.82 11.57
C TYR A 128 -4.98 4.20 12.86
N LEU A 129 -5.53 3.03 13.16
CA LEU A 129 -5.03 2.07 14.14
C LEU A 129 -4.40 0.91 13.40
N MET A 130 -3.32 0.34 13.94
CA MET A 130 -2.71 -0.85 13.39
C MET A 130 -2.25 -1.80 14.49
N THR A 131 -2.15 -3.08 14.13
CA THR A 131 -1.62 -4.12 14.99
C THR A 131 -0.96 -5.21 14.17
N GLY A 132 -0.03 -5.94 14.77
CA GLY A 132 0.65 -7.04 14.13
C GLY A 132 0.91 -8.20 15.08
N MET A 133 0.80 -9.41 14.55
CA MET A 133 1.06 -10.66 15.27
C MET A 133 1.87 -11.62 14.39
N GLU A 134 2.59 -12.52 15.02
CA GLU A 134 3.45 -13.51 14.38
C GLU A 134 3.24 -14.91 14.98
N LEU A 135 3.48 -15.93 14.17
CA LEU A 135 3.58 -17.32 14.60
C LEU A 135 4.93 -17.88 14.17
N GLY A 136 5.89 -17.85 15.11
CA GLY A 136 7.29 -18.14 14.80
C GLY A 136 7.78 -17.27 13.64
N ASP A 137 8.66 -17.85 12.81
CA ASP A 137 9.19 -17.20 11.58
C ASP A 137 8.32 -17.49 10.35
N ARG A 138 7.20 -18.21 10.51
CA ARG A 138 6.40 -18.71 9.39
C ARG A 138 5.25 -17.81 9.00
N TRP A 139 4.62 -17.15 9.96
CA TRP A 139 3.45 -16.33 9.70
C TRP A 139 3.60 -14.95 10.31
N SER A 140 3.23 -13.94 9.55
CA SER A 140 2.95 -12.61 10.07
C SER A 140 1.58 -12.13 9.59
N VAL A 141 0.82 -11.54 10.50
CA VAL A 141 -0.50 -10.99 10.21
C VAL A 141 -0.56 -9.56 10.73
N ASN A 142 -0.95 -8.64 9.86
CA ASN A 142 -1.07 -7.23 10.19
C ASN A 142 -2.49 -6.77 9.86
N ALA A 143 -3.06 -5.96 10.73
CA ALA A 143 -4.35 -5.33 10.51
C ALA A 143 -4.22 -3.81 10.66
N ARG A 144 -4.96 -3.07 9.82
CA ARG A 144 -5.05 -1.62 9.87
C ARG A 144 -6.50 -1.20 9.66
N LEU A 145 -7.00 -0.32 10.52
CA LEU A 145 -8.33 0.29 10.40
C LEU A 145 -8.16 1.80 10.36
N TRP A 146 -8.82 2.48 9.46
CA TRP A 146 -8.69 3.93 9.31
C TRP A 146 -10.02 4.65 9.18
N LYS A 147 -9.96 5.91 9.56
CA LYS A 147 -11.02 6.89 9.35
C LYS A 147 -10.46 8.02 8.50
N ARG A 148 -11.17 8.36 7.43
CA ARG A 148 -10.88 9.57 6.65
C ARG A 148 -11.09 10.81 7.53
N LEU A 149 -10.14 11.71 7.51
CA LEU A 149 -10.30 13.02 8.09
C LEU A 149 -11.22 13.86 7.18
N PRO A 150 -12.20 14.57 7.74
CA PRO A 150 -13.17 15.32 6.93
C PRO A 150 -12.47 16.47 6.19
N GLU A 151 -12.88 16.67 4.96
CA GLU A 151 -12.49 17.79 4.11
C GLU A 151 -13.75 18.57 3.71
N GLY A 152 -13.59 19.86 3.44
CA GLY A 152 -14.72 20.67 2.96
C GLY A 152 -15.16 20.22 1.56
N ALA A 153 -16.45 20.30 1.25
CA ALA A 153 -16.98 19.88 -0.04
C ALA A 153 -16.30 20.58 -1.24
N ALA A 154 -15.82 21.81 -1.04
CA ALA A 154 -15.11 22.57 -2.09
C ALA A 154 -13.65 22.13 -2.29
N SER A 155 -13.07 21.37 -1.35
CA SER A 155 -11.68 20.88 -1.40
C SER A 155 -11.59 19.36 -1.49
N ASP A 156 -12.70 18.65 -1.56
CA ASP A 156 -12.74 17.20 -1.68
C ASP A 156 -12.59 16.78 -3.16
N ASP A 157 -11.38 16.41 -3.53
CA ASP A 157 -11.04 15.94 -4.89
C ASP A 157 -11.71 14.60 -5.26
N ASN A 158 -12.13 13.82 -4.25
CA ASN A 158 -12.56 12.44 -4.46
C ASN A 158 -13.64 12.02 -3.46
N PRO A 159 -14.85 12.60 -3.56
CA PRO A 159 -15.99 12.17 -2.74
C PRO A 159 -16.21 10.66 -2.81
N GLY A 160 -16.48 10.04 -1.66
CA GLY A 160 -16.75 8.61 -1.60
C GLY A 160 -15.51 7.70 -1.72
N ILE A 161 -14.28 8.22 -1.67
CA ILE A 161 -13.04 7.42 -1.75
C ILE A 161 -13.01 6.28 -0.72
N ASN A 162 -13.54 6.47 0.48
CA ASN A 162 -13.66 5.44 1.52
C ASN A 162 -14.44 4.19 1.06
N ASP A 163 -15.42 4.38 0.18
CA ASP A 163 -16.26 3.27 -0.29
C ASP A 163 -15.55 2.43 -1.35
N SER A 164 -14.47 2.94 -1.90
CA SER A 164 -13.66 2.26 -2.90
C SER A 164 -12.30 1.81 -2.34
N MET A 165 -11.52 2.75 -1.75
CA MET A 165 -10.20 2.46 -1.19
C MET A 165 -10.28 1.70 0.15
N GLY A 166 -11.46 1.68 0.78
CA GLY A 166 -11.72 0.94 2.00
C GLY A 166 -11.58 1.75 3.29
N ARG A 167 -11.84 1.06 4.41
CA ARG A 167 -11.66 1.53 5.79
C ARG A 167 -10.84 0.57 6.63
N GLY A 168 -10.51 -0.60 6.09
CA GLY A 168 -9.70 -1.60 6.76
C GLY A 168 -8.89 -2.44 5.79
N GLU A 169 -7.77 -2.93 6.28
CA GLU A 169 -6.84 -3.80 5.58
C GLU A 169 -6.37 -4.90 6.51
N LEU A 170 -6.32 -6.12 6.01
CA LEU A 170 -5.73 -7.29 6.64
C LEU A 170 -4.69 -7.88 5.70
N SER A 171 -3.46 -8.03 6.17
CA SER A 171 -2.36 -8.66 5.42
C SER A 171 -1.86 -9.88 6.18
N ALA A 172 -1.71 -10.99 5.50
CA ALA A 172 -1.10 -12.21 6.02
C ALA A 172 0.02 -12.65 5.09
N PHE A 173 1.20 -12.93 5.65
CA PHE A 173 2.34 -13.45 4.94
C PHE A 173 2.75 -14.80 5.51
N TRP A 174 2.98 -15.75 4.63
CA TRP A 174 3.41 -17.10 4.95
C TRP A 174 4.76 -17.39 4.32
N ASN A 175 5.79 -17.53 5.15
CA ASN A 175 7.08 -18.04 4.76
C ASN A 175 6.97 -19.57 4.61
N MET A 176 6.74 -20.04 3.39
CA MET A 176 6.63 -21.48 3.07
C MET A 176 7.93 -22.19 3.36
N ASP A 177 9.03 -21.54 2.96
CA ASP A 177 10.40 -21.95 3.21
C ASP A 177 11.30 -20.68 3.25
N LYS A 178 12.62 -20.87 3.32
CA LYS A 178 13.63 -19.79 3.39
C LYS A 178 13.68 -18.90 2.14
N ASP A 179 13.15 -19.38 1.02
CA ASP A 179 13.26 -18.73 -0.29
C ASP A 179 11.91 -18.24 -0.82
N ASN A 180 10.80 -18.77 -0.29
CA ASN A 180 9.46 -18.51 -0.80
C ASN A 180 8.52 -17.93 0.27
N THR A 181 7.92 -16.80 -0.03
CA THR A 181 6.89 -16.18 0.79
C THR A 181 5.63 -15.94 -0.04
N LEU A 182 4.48 -16.37 0.48
CA LEU A 182 3.16 -16.02 -0.04
C LEU A 182 2.55 -14.93 0.82
N GLY A 183 2.00 -13.90 0.18
CA GLY A 183 1.28 -12.80 0.83
C GLY A 183 -0.15 -12.70 0.33
N LEU A 184 -1.08 -12.43 1.22
CA LEU A 184 -2.46 -12.07 0.92
C LEU A 184 -2.81 -10.78 1.65
N THR A 185 -3.21 -9.76 0.90
CA THR A 185 -3.73 -8.50 1.45
C THR A 185 -5.16 -8.30 1.01
N LEU A 186 -6.04 -8.09 1.96
CA LEU A 186 -7.47 -7.81 1.75
C LEU A 186 -7.79 -6.42 2.24
N ARG A 187 -8.49 -5.62 1.43
CA ARG A 187 -9.09 -4.33 1.81
C ARG A 187 -10.59 -4.41 1.73
N SER A 188 -11.27 -3.72 2.63
CA SER A 188 -12.74 -3.65 2.66
C SER A 188 -13.20 -2.23 2.98
N SER A 189 -14.29 -1.82 2.32
CA SER A 189 -14.98 -0.57 2.65
C SER A 189 -15.63 -0.60 4.04
N LEU A 190 -15.87 -1.80 4.59
CA LEU A 190 -16.63 -2.00 5.85
C LEU A 190 -17.96 -1.24 5.83
N SER A 191 -18.58 -1.12 4.67
CA SER A 191 -19.83 -0.40 4.43
C SER A 191 -20.77 -1.19 3.52
N SER A 192 -21.97 -0.68 3.31
CA SER A 192 -22.98 -1.28 2.43
C SER A 192 -22.54 -1.35 0.94
N SER A 193 -21.55 -0.56 0.54
CA SER A 193 -20.99 -0.59 -0.81
C SER A 193 -20.34 -1.95 -1.15
N ARG A 194 -19.88 -2.69 -0.12
CA ARG A 194 -19.19 -3.98 -0.24
C ARG A 194 -18.01 -3.96 -1.22
N ARG A 195 -17.45 -2.77 -1.48
CA ARG A 195 -16.26 -2.64 -2.32
C ARG A 195 -15.02 -2.99 -1.51
N GLY A 196 -14.00 -3.40 -2.21
CA GLY A 196 -12.73 -3.75 -1.62
C GLY A 196 -11.77 -4.27 -2.67
N SER A 197 -10.67 -4.83 -2.23
CA SER A 197 -9.67 -5.45 -3.09
C SER A 197 -8.99 -6.63 -2.41
N ALA A 198 -8.45 -7.51 -3.23
CA ALA A 198 -7.56 -8.58 -2.83
C ALA A 198 -6.26 -8.50 -3.63
N ARG A 199 -5.15 -8.70 -2.95
CA ARG A 199 -3.81 -8.80 -3.55
C ARG A 199 -3.17 -10.10 -3.08
N LEU A 200 -2.79 -10.94 -4.04
CA LEU A 200 -2.01 -12.14 -3.81
C LEU A 200 -0.59 -11.88 -4.32
N GLU A 201 0.41 -12.22 -3.53
CA GLU A 201 1.81 -11.97 -3.81
C GLU A 201 2.63 -13.24 -3.59
N TRP A 202 3.56 -13.49 -4.48
CA TRP A 202 4.57 -14.51 -4.32
C TRP A 202 5.95 -13.89 -4.49
N LEU A 203 6.77 -14.02 -3.46
CA LEU A 203 8.14 -13.54 -3.40
C LEU A 203 9.08 -14.74 -3.36
N GLN A 204 9.96 -14.84 -4.34
CA GLN A 204 10.95 -15.91 -4.45
C GLN A 204 12.36 -15.34 -4.46
N THR A 205 13.22 -15.78 -3.54
CA THR A 205 14.62 -15.33 -3.47
C THR A 205 15.38 -15.76 -4.74
N LEU A 206 16.06 -14.80 -5.35
CA LEU A 206 16.88 -15.03 -6.55
C LEU A 206 18.35 -15.29 -6.15
N GLY A 207 18.67 -16.53 -5.83
CA GLY A 207 20.03 -17.05 -5.72
C GLY A 207 20.97 -16.33 -4.75
N THR A 208 22.25 -16.59 -4.90
CA THR A 208 23.35 -15.91 -4.21
C THR A 208 23.71 -14.62 -4.96
N GLY A 209 23.83 -13.50 -4.23
CA GLY A 209 24.27 -12.22 -4.79
C GLY A 209 25.68 -12.25 -5.34
N LEU A 210 26.08 -11.19 -6.04
CA LEU A 210 27.45 -10.96 -6.51
C LEU A 210 28.40 -11.02 -5.30
N GLY A 211 29.36 -11.98 -5.34
CA GLY A 211 30.31 -12.20 -4.24
C GLY A 211 29.97 -13.34 -3.28
N GLY A 212 28.96 -14.19 -3.58
CA GLY A 212 28.65 -15.42 -2.81
C GLY A 212 27.81 -15.19 -1.55
N GLY A 213 27.38 -13.94 -1.27
CA GLY A 213 26.46 -13.62 -0.18
C GLY A 213 24.99 -13.89 -0.56
N LYS A 214 24.09 -13.95 0.44
CA LYS A 214 22.65 -14.03 0.18
C LYS A 214 22.18 -12.75 -0.53
N SER A 215 21.43 -12.91 -1.61
CA SER A 215 20.79 -11.77 -2.28
C SER A 215 19.47 -11.46 -1.59
N ASN A 216 19.27 -10.17 -1.26
CA ASN A 216 17.95 -9.68 -0.81
C ASN A 216 16.99 -9.44 -1.99
N LEU A 217 17.47 -9.72 -3.23
CA LEU A 217 16.66 -9.56 -4.44
C LEU A 217 15.71 -10.74 -4.58
N ARG A 218 14.43 -10.44 -4.77
CA ARG A 218 13.37 -11.43 -4.94
C ARG A 218 12.64 -11.21 -6.26
N LEU A 219 12.30 -12.29 -6.94
CA LEU A 219 11.27 -12.27 -7.97
C LEU A 219 9.92 -12.02 -7.26
N HIS A 220 9.18 -11.04 -7.73
CA HIS A 220 7.88 -10.67 -7.18
C HIS A 220 6.80 -10.86 -8.24
N THR A 221 5.89 -11.79 -8.00
CA THR A 221 4.70 -12.00 -8.82
C THR A 221 3.48 -11.57 -8.01
N GLN A 222 2.61 -10.77 -8.60
CA GLN A 222 1.44 -10.22 -7.93
C GLN A 222 0.20 -10.32 -8.80
N LEU A 223 -0.92 -10.68 -8.19
CA LEU A 223 -2.26 -10.55 -8.74
C LEU A 223 -3.09 -9.65 -7.83
N PHE A 224 -3.56 -8.54 -8.37
CA PHE A 224 -4.48 -7.62 -7.70
C PHE A 224 -5.84 -7.67 -8.37
N SER A 225 -6.92 -7.66 -7.57
CA SER A 225 -8.29 -7.53 -8.09
C SER A 225 -9.14 -6.71 -7.11
N GLY A 226 -9.80 -5.69 -7.62
CA GLY A 226 -10.66 -4.82 -6.83
C GLY A 226 -10.49 -3.35 -7.14
N TYR A 227 -10.77 -2.51 -6.15
CA TYR A 227 -10.72 -1.06 -6.20
C TYR A 227 -9.45 -0.52 -5.53
N GLY A 228 -9.04 0.70 -5.89
CA GLY A 228 -7.96 1.40 -5.20
C GLY A 228 -6.57 0.86 -5.50
N ASP A 229 -6.30 0.39 -6.72
CA ASP A 229 -4.95 0.07 -7.18
C ASP A 229 -4.08 1.34 -7.26
N SER A 230 -4.65 2.44 -7.72
CA SER A 230 -4.06 3.79 -7.71
C SER A 230 -5.08 4.83 -7.32
N MET A 231 -4.63 6.01 -6.89
CA MET A 231 -5.55 7.09 -6.52
C MET A 231 -6.36 7.62 -7.70
N VAL A 232 -5.75 7.73 -8.87
CA VAL A 232 -6.46 8.23 -10.06
C VAL A 232 -7.59 7.29 -10.51
N ASP A 233 -7.50 6.00 -10.17
CA ASP A 233 -8.48 4.97 -10.48
C ASP A 233 -9.24 4.46 -9.23
N PHE A 234 -9.30 5.25 -8.16
CA PHE A 234 -9.81 4.80 -6.87
C PHE A 234 -11.21 4.16 -6.94
N ASN A 235 -12.08 4.69 -7.79
CA ASN A 235 -13.48 4.28 -7.98
C ASN A 235 -13.69 3.23 -9.07
N ARG A 236 -12.61 2.71 -9.69
CA ARG A 236 -12.69 1.71 -10.74
C ARG A 236 -12.18 0.36 -10.27
N LYS A 237 -12.97 -0.70 -10.51
CA LYS A 237 -12.51 -2.07 -10.32
C LYS A 237 -11.51 -2.44 -11.41
N ARG A 238 -10.35 -2.96 -10.98
CA ARG A 238 -9.27 -3.40 -11.87
C ARG A 238 -8.81 -4.80 -11.49
N THR A 239 -8.31 -5.53 -12.49
CA THR A 239 -7.50 -6.73 -12.25
C THR A 239 -6.13 -6.48 -12.89
N VAL A 240 -5.07 -6.64 -12.09
CA VAL A 240 -3.70 -6.34 -12.49
C VAL A 240 -2.84 -7.54 -12.17
N PHE A 241 -2.18 -8.09 -13.19
CA PHE A 241 -1.14 -9.09 -13.03
C PHE A 241 0.22 -8.42 -13.21
N SER A 242 1.16 -8.66 -12.29
CA SER A 242 2.49 -8.04 -12.31
C SER A 242 3.57 -9.07 -12.06
N VAL A 243 4.68 -8.91 -12.76
CA VAL A 243 5.95 -9.62 -12.50
C VAL A 243 7.07 -8.60 -12.44
N GLY A 244 7.91 -8.68 -11.44
CA GLY A 244 8.98 -7.74 -11.22
C GLY A 244 10.01 -8.24 -10.21
N LEU A 245 10.79 -7.29 -9.71
CA LEU A 245 11.81 -7.53 -8.70
C LEU A 245 11.46 -6.73 -7.45
N SER A 246 11.78 -7.29 -6.28
CA SER A 246 11.58 -6.64 -4.99
C SER A 246 12.86 -6.74 -4.17
N LEU A 247 13.21 -5.62 -3.53
CA LEU A 247 14.19 -5.56 -2.45
C LEU A 247 13.41 -5.22 -1.19
N VAL A 248 13.30 -6.15 -0.26
CA VAL A 248 12.59 -5.95 1.00
C VAL A 248 13.53 -6.34 2.13
N ASP A 249 13.84 -5.38 2.99
CA ASP A 249 14.43 -5.62 4.31
C ASP A 249 13.27 -5.68 5.32
N PHE A 250 13.13 -6.81 6.00
CA PHE A 250 12.16 -7.04 7.05
C PHE A 250 12.82 -6.96 8.44
#